data_f37f5003ebc5445f12c201ea3d373de2
#
_entry.id   f37f5003ebc5445f12c201ea3d373de2
#
_cell.length_a   1.000
_cell.length_b   1.000
_cell.length_c   1.000
_cell.angle_alpha   90.00
_cell.angle_beta   90.00
_cell.angle_gamma   90.00
#
_symmetry.space_group_name_H-M   'P 1'
#
loop_
_entity.id
_entity.type
_entity.pdbx_description
1 polymer ?
#
loop_
_entity_poly.entity_id
_entity_poly.type
_entity_poly.pdbx_seq_one_letter_code
_entity_poly.pdbx_strand_id
1 'polypeptide(L)'
;MKIAIIGAGISGLGAAWLLRHTHDITVFEKNAYVGGHSRTIDVPADGATVPVDTGFIVFNDWNYPNLFELFDHIGVPYEKSDMSFGVRIGNLLEYSSNGLFAQKINMLRPAYWRMIIDILRFNKRAEQYLEKDPSVTLGQCLDELKMGDWFRRYYLLAMGAAIWSCPINTILDFPAATYVRFFKNHGLLNIKNRPQWYTVKGGSREYIRRLTQDFSHQIRAGISIKKVISQNGQIRLVDQDGADYLFDQVIFACHPDEAIGMIQDPEAETAAVIGSFRYQENKIVVHGDTSFMPRRRACWASWIYLNDTPRDDKSSVSLSYWMNNLQSLPTSTPILVTLNPGRMPESSRVYDEHIFHHPVFDESAIRAQARIDAIQGRNGLWFCGAYQRYGFHEDGLWSAVNIARKMGVAIPWS
;
A
#
# COMPACT_ATOMS: atom_id res chain seq x y z
N MET A 1 -8.05 -29.63 -10.03
CA MET A 1 -8.71 -29.44 -8.73
C MET A 1 -9.67 -28.28 -8.85
N LYS A 2 -10.74 -28.27 -8.06
CA LYS A 2 -11.62 -27.12 -7.89
C LYS A 2 -11.07 -26.23 -6.76
N ILE A 3 -10.80 -24.99 -7.05
CA ILE A 3 -10.17 -24.06 -6.09
C ILE A 3 -11.05 -22.83 -5.90
N ALA A 4 -11.44 -22.56 -4.65
CA ALA A 4 -12.07 -21.31 -4.29
C ALA A 4 -11.01 -20.25 -3.96
N ILE A 5 -11.23 -19.02 -4.37
CA ILE A 5 -10.37 -17.86 -4.02
C ILE A 5 -11.27 -16.81 -3.37
N ILE A 6 -11.00 -16.46 -2.12
CA ILE A 6 -11.79 -15.50 -1.35
C ILE A 6 -11.08 -14.16 -1.32
N GLY A 7 -11.62 -13.19 -2.02
CA GLY A 7 -11.08 -11.84 -2.23
C GLY A 7 -10.58 -11.63 -3.66
N ALA A 8 -11.06 -10.54 -4.29
CA ALA A 8 -10.72 -10.16 -5.66
C ALA A 8 -9.82 -8.90 -5.73
N GLY A 9 -8.86 -8.77 -4.80
CA GLY A 9 -7.72 -7.87 -4.92
C GLY A 9 -6.60 -8.46 -5.77
N ILE A 10 -5.45 -7.75 -5.89
CA ILE A 10 -4.31 -8.19 -6.69
C ILE A 10 -3.84 -9.60 -6.31
N SER A 11 -3.87 -9.96 -5.03
CA SER A 11 -3.45 -11.28 -4.57
C SER A 11 -4.37 -12.39 -5.09
N GLY A 12 -5.68 -12.23 -4.94
CA GLY A 12 -6.66 -13.22 -5.39
C GLY A 12 -6.76 -13.29 -6.91
N LEU A 13 -6.80 -12.14 -7.59
CA LEU A 13 -6.84 -12.11 -9.06
C LEU A 13 -5.53 -12.60 -9.67
N GLY A 14 -4.38 -12.32 -9.05
CA GLY A 14 -3.09 -12.86 -9.46
C GLY A 14 -3.03 -14.37 -9.30
N ALA A 15 -3.51 -14.92 -8.18
CA ALA A 15 -3.63 -16.37 -7.99
C ALA A 15 -4.59 -16.99 -9.00
N ALA A 16 -5.76 -16.39 -9.21
CA ALA A 16 -6.73 -16.84 -10.21
C ALA A 16 -6.12 -16.89 -11.60
N TRP A 17 -5.45 -15.83 -12.02
CA TRP A 17 -4.83 -15.74 -13.34
C TRP A 17 -3.74 -16.79 -13.54
N LEU A 18 -2.89 -17.04 -12.53
CA LEU A 18 -1.84 -18.05 -12.59
C LEU A 18 -2.40 -19.48 -12.65
N LEU A 19 -3.50 -19.74 -11.93
CA LEU A 19 -4.07 -21.08 -11.79
C LEU A 19 -5.10 -21.44 -12.87
N ARG A 20 -5.66 -20.48 -13.60
CA ARG A 20 -6.84 -20.62 -14.49
C ARG A 20 -6.74 -21.68 -15.57
N HIS A 21 -5.54 -22.00 -16.03
CA HIS A 21 -5.34 -23.00 -17.09
C HIS A 21 -5.11 -24.43 -16.58
N THR A 22 -4.81 -24.57 -15.29
CA THR A 22 -4.48 -25.87 -14.68
C THR A 22 -5.54 -26.33 -13.68
N HIS A 23 -6.38 -25.41 -13.22
CA HIS A 23 -7.38 -25.68 -12.18
C HIS A 23 -8.71 -25.02 -12.53
N ASP A 24 -9.80 -25.60 -12.01
CA ASP A 24 -11.13 -25.02 -12.06
C ASP A 24 -11.26 -24.02 -10.89
N ILE A 25 -11.23 -22.73 -11.19
CA ILE A 25 -11.21 -21.67 -10.19
C ILE A 25 -12.60 -21.02 -10.05
N THR A 26 -12.89 -20.55 -8.84
CA THR A 26 -14.01 -19.62 -8.57
C THR A 26 -13.54 -18.55 -7.61
N VAL A 27 -13.66 -17.28 -8.01
CA VAL A 27 -13.29 -16.13 -7.16
C VAL A 27 -14.56 -15.56 -6.52
N PHE A 28 -14.54 -15.40 -5.19
CA PHE A 28 -15.62 -14.77 -4.42
C PHE A 28 -15.15 -13.40 -3.93
N GLU A 29 -15.94 -12.37 -4.18
CA GLU A 29 -15.69 -10.99 -3.71
C GLU A 29 -16.94 -10.46 -2.99
N LYS A 30 -16.77 -9.98 -1.75
CA LYS A 30 -17.87 -9.45 -0.94
C LYS A 30 -18.46 -8.15 -1.47
N ASN A 31 -17.62 -7.32 -2.11
CA ASN A 31 -18.04 -6.05 -2.69
C ASN A 31 -18.65 -6.25 -4.08
N ALA A 32 -19.43 -5.28 -4.52
CA ALA A 32 -19.97 -5.25 -5.88
C ALA A 32 -18.90 -4.94 -6.94
N TYR A 33 -17.73 -4.43 -6.56
CA TYR A 33 -16.62 -4.14 -7.46
C TYR A 33 -15.43 -5.09 -7.22
N VAL A 34 -14.68 -5.34 -8.29
CA VAL A 34 -13.51 -6.20 -8.34
C VAL A 34 -12.26 -5.35 -8.41
N GLY A 35 -11.21 -5.69 -7.64
CA GLY A 35 -9.93 -4.99 -7.67
C GLY A 35 -9.34 -4.66 -6.29
N GLY A 36 -10.14 -4.70 -5.23
CA GLY A 36 -9.67 -4.35 -3.88
C GLY A 36 -9.11 -2.92 -3.82
N HIS A 37 -7.83 -2.75 -3.48
CA HIS A 37 -7.17 -1.43 -3.47
C HIS A 37 -6.95 -0.82 -4.86
N SER A 38 -7.16 -1.57 -5.95
CA SER A 38 -7.15 -1.04 -7.32
C SER A 38 -8.51 -0.45 -7.66
N ARG A 39 -8.82 0.65 -6.99
CA ARG A 39 -10.09 1.36 -7.12
C ARG A 39 -9.88 2.67 -7.87
N THR A 40 -10.41 2.74 -9.09
CA THR A 40 -10.45 3.94 -9.92
C THR A 40 -11.86 4.51 -9.92
N ILE A 41 -12.01 5.81 -9.68
CA ILE A 41 -13.27 6.55 -9.81
C ILE A 41 -13.21 7.51 -10.98
N ASP A 42 -14.35 7.89 -11.48
CA ASP A 42 -14.49 8.88 -12.53
C ASP A 42 -14.83 10.24 -11.93
N VAL A 43 -13.91 11.21 -12.05
CA VAL A 43 -14.04 12.56 -11.48
C VAL A 43 -14.38 13.54 -12.60
N PRO A 44 -15.47 14.35 -12.48
CA PRO A 44 -15.77 15.40 -13.45
C PRO A 44 -14.77 16.56 -13.31
N ALA A 45 -14.10 16.91 -14.42
CA ALA A 45 -13.11 17.99 -14.47
C ALA A 45 -13.04 18.62 -15.86
N ASP A 46 -13.05 19.94 -15.94
CA ASP A 46 -12.91 20.74 -17.19
C ASP A 46 -13.90 20.31 -18.31
N GLY A 47 -15.14 19.92 -17.94
CA GLY A 47 -16.17 19.49 -18.89
C GLY A 47 -16.02 18.04 -19.40
N ALA A 48 -15.06 17.30 -18.88
CA ALA A 48 -14.83 15.87 -19.16
C ALA A 48 -14.84 15.05 -17.87
N THR A 49 -14.64 13.75 -18.00
CA THR A 49 -14.45 12.84 -16.88
C THR A 49 -13.04 12.26 -16.91
N VAL A 50 -12.34 12.32 -15.80
CA VAL A 50 -10.98 11.77 -15.68
C VAL A 50 -10.91 10.61 -14.68
N PRO A 51 -10.20 9.51 -15.00
CA PRO A 51 -10.04 8.38 -14.11
C PRO A 51 -9.01 8.70 -13.03
N VAL A 52 -9.38 8.53 -11.77
CA VAL A 52 -8.54 8.82 -10.60
C VAL A 52 -8.43 7.59 -9.72
N ASP A 53 -7.22 7.10 -9.50
CA ASP A 53 -6.96 6.02 -8.57
C ASP A 53 -7.01 6.51 -7.13
N THR A 54 -7.63 5.71 -6.27
CA THR A 54 -7.85 6.10 -4.88
C THR A 54 -7.09 5.23 -3.88
N GLY A 55 -6.53 4.10 -4.31
CA GLY A 55 -5.75 3.18 -3.48
C GLY A 55 -4.38 2.88 -4.10
N PHE A 56 -4.28 1.89 -5.00
CA PHE A 56 -3.05 1.65 -5.75
C PHE A 56 -2.88 2.68 -6.87
N ILE A 57 -1.79 3.45 -6.83
CA ILE A 57 -1.55 4.57 -7.76
C ILE A 57 -0.27 4.38 -8.56
N VAL A 58 0.84 3.98 -7.90
CA VAL A 58 2.18 3.97 -8.49
C VAL A 58 2.97 2.71 -8.16
N PHE A 59 3.91 2.37 -9.04
CA PHE A 59 4.86 1.26 -8.89
C PHE A 59 6.21 1.66 -9.50
N ASN A 60 7.28 0.92 -9.24
CA ASN A 60 8.62 1.28 -9.72
C ASN A 60 9.43 0.06 -10.21
N ASP A 61 10.43 0.34 -11.03
CA ASP A 61 11.26 -0.65 -11.71
C ASP A 61 12.22 -1.44 -10.80
N TRP A 62 12.38 -1.07 -9.53
CA TRP A 62 13.26 -1.78 -8.59
C TRP A 62 12.53 -2.81 -7.74
N ASN A 63 11.32 -2.48 -7.29
CA ASN A 63 10.63 -3.20 -6.22
C ASN A 63 9.37 -3.95 -6.68
N TYR A 64 9.00 -3.85 -7.95
CA TYR A 64 7.78 -4.44 -8.50
C TYR A 64 8.04 -5.41 -9.67
N PRO A 65 9.00 -6.38 -9.53
CA PRO A 65 9.39 -7.23 -10.64
C PRO A 65 8.23 -8.09 -11.17
N ASN A 66 7.45 -8.74 -10.28
CA ASN A 66 6.32 -9.56 -10.74
C ASN A 66 5.21 -8.72 -11.38
N LEU A 67 4.99 -7.51 -10.88
CA LEU A 67 3.96 -6.63 -11.40
C LEU A 67 4.32 -6.12 -12.80
N PHE A 68 5.59 -5.76 -13.05
CA PHE A 68 6.07 -5.40 -14.37
C PHE A 68 5.90 -6.54 -15.36
N GLU A 69 6.39 -7.73 -15.00
CA GLU A 69 6.26 -8.91 -15.85
C GLU A 69 4.79 -9.25 -16.17
N LEU A 70 3.92 -9.21 -15.15
CA LEU A 70 2.49 -9.42 -15.35
C LEU A 70 1.91 -8.37 -16.30
N PHE A 71 2.22 -7.07 -16.08
CA PHE A 71 1.69 -5.99 -16.89
C PHE A 71 2.15 -6.08 -18.35
N ASP A 72 3.41 -6.40 -18.59
CA ASP A 72 3.94 -6.61 -19.92
C ASP A 72 3.29 -7.82 -20.61
N HIS A 73 3.09 -8.92 -19.85
CA HIS A 73 2.47 -10.15 -20.35
C HIS A 73 1.00 -9.95 -20.79
N ILE A 74 0.23 -9.17 -20.03
CA ILE A 74 -1.18 -8.88 -20.36
C ILE A 74 -1.38 -7.55 -21.10
N GLY A 75 -0.28 -6.87 -21.48
CA GLY A 75 -0.29 -5.66 -22.28
C GLY A 75 -0.90 -4.44 -21.59
N VAL A 76 -0.68 -4.25 -20.28
CA VAL A 76 -1.16 -3.08 -19.53
C VAL A 76 -0.39 -1.83 -19.94
N PRO A 77 -1.06 -0.76 -20.39
CA PRO A 77 -0.37 0.50 -20.67
C PRO A 77 -0.01 1.22 -19.36
N TYR A 78 1.24 1.63 -19.23
CA TYR A 78 1.70 2.45 -18.10
C TYR A 78 2.59 3.59 -18.59
N GLU A 79 2.76 4.61 -17.76
CA GLU A 79 3.55 5.81 -18.06
C GLU A 79 4.35 6.26 -16.84
N LYS A 80 5.39 7.07 -17.07
CA LYS A 80 6.23 7.60 -16.00
C LYS A 80 5.43 8.51 -15.08
N SER A 81 5.66 8.35 -13.78
CA SER A 81 5.07 9.14 -12.72
C SER A 81 6.15 9.92 -11.96
N ASP A 82 5.75 11.04 -11.36
CA ASP A 82 6.58 11.87 -10.48
C ASP A 82 6.32 11.50 -9.01
N MET A 83 7.38 11.21 -8.26
CA MET A 83 7.32 10.89 -6.82
C MET A 83 7.94 11.99 -5.97
N SER A 84 7.75 13.25 -6.37
CA SER A 84 8.16 14.39 -5.57
C SER A 84 7.42 14.43 -4.23
N PHE A 85 8.14 14.84 -3.18
CA PHE A 85 7.63 14.96 -1.83
C PHE A 85 7.69 16.41 -1.36
N GLY A 86 6.63 16.89 -0.75
CA GLY A 86 6.52 18.22 -0.18
C GLY A 86 5.99 18.18 1.25
N VAL A 87 6.32 19.22 2.01
CA VAL A 87 5.95 19.38 3.41
C VAL A 87 5.37 20.74 3.64
N ARG A 88 4.26 20.80 4.39
CA ARG A 88 3.71 22.02 4.96
C ARG A 88 3.44 21.82 6.44
N ILE A 89 4.07 22.66 7.28
CA ILE A 89 3.90 22.69 8.73
C ILE A 89 3.30 24.04 9.12
N GLY A 90 1.99 24.10 9.18
CA GLY A 90 1.25 25.33 9.47
C GLY A 90 1.77 26.53 8.66
N ASN A 91 2.19 27.59 9.39
CA ASN A 91 2.86 28.77 8.84
C ASN A 91 4.39 28.71 8.96
N LEU A 92 4.90 27.67 9.63
CA LEU A 92 6.32 27.57 9.97
C LEU A 92 7.16 27.20 8.75
N LEU A 93 6.80 26.15 8.03
CA LEU A 93 7.68 25.53 7.05
C LEU A 93 6.92 25.04 5.83
N GLU A 94 7.40 25.43 4.66
CA GLU A 94 7.03 24.83 3.37
C GLU A 94 8.29 24.54 2.56
N TYR A 95 8.39 23.35 2.04
CA TYR A 95 9.42 22.96 1.07
C TYR A 95 8.96 21.72 0.28
N SER A 96 9.62 21.44 -0.82
CA SER A 96 9.47 20.19 -1.56
C SER A 96 10.81 19.72 -2.13
N SER A 97 10.86 18.49 -2.59
CA SER A 97 12.05 17.94 -3.29
C SER A 97 12.47 18.78 -4.50
N ASN A 98 11.50 19.42 -5.17
CA ASN A 98 11.75 20.28 -6.33
C ASN A 98 11.84 21.77 -5.97
N GLY A 99 11.50 22.14 -4.73
CA GLY A 99 11.43 23.53 -4.26
C GLY A 99 11.97 23.73 -2.86
N LEU A 100 13.19 23.26 -2.57
CA LEU A 100 13.82 23.33 -1.24
C LEU A 100 13.84 24.76 -0.67
N PHE A 101 14.08 25.78 -1.51
CA PHE A 101 14.18 27.17 -1.10
C PHE A 101 13.01 28.04 -1.63
N ALA A 102 11.90 27.43 -2.03
CA ALA A 102 10.72 28.17 -2.46
C ALA A 102 10.15 29.07 -1.36
N GLN A 103 10.27 28.68 -0.09
CA GLN A 103 10.08 29.56 1.06
C GLN A 103 11.41 30.24 1.40
N LYS A 104 11.66 31.42 0.82
CA LYS A 104 12.95 32.13 0.88
C LYS A 104 13.50 32.31 2.31
N ILE A 105 12.64 32.52 3.30
CA ILE A 105 13.06 32.66 4.72
C ILE A 105 13.81 31.44 5.23
N ASN A 106 13.64 30.26 4.63
CA ASN A 106 14.37 29.04 5.03
C ASN A 106 15.87 29.18 4.81
N MET A 107 16.32 30.01 3.86
CA MET A 107 17.75 30.29 3.62
C MET A 107 18.42 30.98 4.82
N LEU A 108 17.63 31.70 5.63
CA LEU A 108 18.11 32.43 6.83
C LEU A 108 17.95 31.62 8.13
N ARG A 109 17.44 30.39 8.06
CA ARG A 109 17.17 29.55 9.24
C ARG A 109 18.27 28.51 9.47
N PRO A 110 19.08 28.63 10.52
CA PRO A 110 20.13 27.64 10.83
C PRO A 110 19.57 26.23 11.00
N ALA A 111 18.37 26.09 11.60
CA ALA A 111 17.69 24.80 11.79
C ALA A 111 17.35 24.12 10.45
N TYR A 112 17.01 24.89 9.41
CA TYR A 112 16.73 24.36 8.08
C TYR A 112 18.02 23.82 7.41
N TRP A 113 19.11 24.56 7.48
CA TRP A 113 20.40 24.08 6.98
C TRP A 113 20.89 22.86 7.74
N ARG A 114 20.71 22.83 9.06
CA ARG A 114 21.00 21.63 9.87
C ARG A 114 20.19 20.44 9.39
N MET A 115 18.89 20.61 9.09
CA MET A 115 18.04 19.55 8.54
C MET A 115 18.61 19.01 7.21
N ILE A 116 19.01 19.87 6.29
CA ILE A 116 19.61 19.46 5.01
C ILE A 116 20.90 18.65 5.24
N ILE A 117 21.77 19.14 6.13
CA ILE A 117 23.02 18.43 6.48
C ILE A 117 22.72 17.07 7.11
N ASP A 118 21.71 17.01 7.97
CA ASP A 118 21.29 15.77 8.62
C ASP A 118 20.69 14.77 7.63
N ILE A 119 19.96 15.20 6.59
CA ILE A 119 19.51 14.34 5.46
C ILE A 119 20.73 13.69 4.80
N LEU A 120 21.74 14.47 4.41
CA LEU A 120 22.93 13.95 3.76
C LEU A 120 23.70 12.99 4.67
N ARG A 121 23.79 13.31 5.95
CA ARG A 121 24.49 12.49 6.95
C ARG A 121 23.76 11.19 7.22
N PHE A 122 22.43 11.22 7.35
CA PHE A 122 21.62 10.02 7.51
C PHE A 122 21.75 9.11 6.30
N ASN A 123 21.58 9.64 5.10
CA ASN A 123 21.71 8.88 3.86
C ASN A 123 23.07 8.15 3.76
N LYS A 124 24.15 8.79 4.23
CA LYS A 124 25.49 8.19 4.21
C LYS A 124 25.71 7.12 5.28
N ARG A 125 25.02 7.24 6.44
CA ARG A 125 25.33 6.43 7.62
C ARG A 125 24.23 5.42 8.00
N ALA A 126 23.02 5.55 7.47
CA ALA A 126 21.91 4.71 7.88
C ALA A 126 22.17 3.21 7.60
N GLU A 127 22.81 2.87 6.49
CA GLU A 127 23.04 1.47 6.09
C GLU A 127 23.84 0.64 7.12
N GLN A 128 24.65 1.27 7.98
CA GLN A 128 25.35 0.56 9.06
C GLN A 128 24.40 -0.10 10.07
N TYR A 129 23.12 0.32 10.11
CA TYR A 129 22.11 -0.26 10.99
C TYR A 129 21.49 -1.54 10.45
N LEU A 130 21.74 -1.91 9.20
CA LEU A 130 21.27 -3.16 8.60
C LEU A 130 21.88 -4.41 9.24
N GLU A 131 23.10 -4.27 9.79
CA GLU A 131 23.87 -5.33 10.41
C GLU A 131 23.92 -5.24 11.95
N LYS A 132 23.25 -4.22 12.53
CA LYS A 132 23.15 -4.06 14.00
C LYS A 132 22.08 -4.99 14.57
N ASP A 133 22.07 -5.11 15.91
CA ASP A 133 21.04 -5.83 16.66
C ASP A 133 19.63 -5.41 16.20
N PRO A 134 18.79 -6.36 15.82
CA PRO A 134 17.40 -6.10 15.39
C PRO A 134 16.55 -5.36 16.43
N SER A 135 16.93 -5.38 17.71
CA SER A 135 16.21 -4.68 18.80
C SER A 135 16.48 -3.16 18.81
N VAL A 136 17.49 -2.68 18.08
CA VAL A 136 17.78 -1.23 18.00
C VAL A 136 16.64 -0.53 17.30
N THR A 137 15.97 0.41 18.00
CA THR A 137 14.87 1.18 17.45
C THR A 137 15.35 2.33 16.55
N LEU A 138 14.45 2.85 15.71
CA LEU A 138 14.73 4.05 14.91
C LEU A 138 15.06 5.24 15.81
N GLY A 139 14.35 5.40 16.93
CA GLY A 139 14.64 6.44 17.93
C GLY A 139 16.09 6.38 18.41
N GLN A 140 16.56 5.22 18.85
CA GLN A 140 17.94 5.00 19.27
C GLN A 140 18.95 5.27 18.15
N CYS A 141 18.66 4.82 16.93
CA CYS A 141 19.46 5.12 15.74
C CYS A 141 19.63 6.63 15.53
N LEU A 142 18.55 7.39 15.64
CA LEU A 142 18.57 8.84 15.46
C LEU A 142 19.35 9.56 16.58
N ASP A 143 19.30 9.02 17.80
CA ASP A 143 20.05 9.55 18.95
C ASP A 143 21.56 9.29 18.78
N GLU A 144 21.95 8.07 18.44
CA GLU A 144 23.35 7.71 18.17
C GLU A 144 23.96 8.54 17.03
N LEU A 145 23.17 8.78 15.96
CA LEU A 145 23.58 9.60 14.84
C LEU A 145 23.50 11.11 15.15
N LYS A 146 23.01 11.51 16.32
CA LYS A 146 22.85 12.91 16.76
C LYS A 146 22.04 13.73 15.74
N MET A 147 20.94 13.19 15.24
CA MET A 147 20.07 13.85 14.28
C MET A 147 19.28 14.98 14.94
N GLY A 148 19.20 16.13 14.29
CA GLY A 148 18.50 17.31 14.79
C GLY A 148 16.97 17.17 14.74
N ASP A 149 16.27 17.95 15.57
CA ASP A 149 14.81 17.90 15.71
C ASP A 149 14.06 18.16 14.39
N TRP A 150 14.51 19.13 13.58
CA TRP A 150 13.86 19.42 12.31
C TRP A 150 13.99 18.26 11.30
N PHE A 151 15.15 17.60 11.26
CA PHE A 151 15.32 16.38 10.44
C PHE A 151 14.38 15.28 10.89
N ARG A 152 14.30 15.03 12.19
CA ARG A 152 13.42 14.00 12.75
C ARG A 152 11.97 14.29 12.41
N ARG A 153 11.43 15.43 12.81
CA ARG A 153 9.99 15.75 12.75
C ARG A 153 9.52 16.10 11.34
N TYR A 154 10.28 16.90 10.62
CA TYR A 154 9.79 17.51 9.37
C TYR A 154 10.34 16.86 8.10
N TYR A 155 11.21 15.87 8.22
CA TYR A 155 11.70 15.08 7.10
C TYR A 155 11.46 13.58 7.32
N LEU A 156 12.18 12.95 8.26
CA LEU A 156 12.22 11.48 8.36
C LEU A 156 10.89 10.90 8.85
N LEU A 157 10.37 11.41 9.95
CA LEU A 157 9.09 10.94 10.51
C LEU A 157 7.91 11.36 9.64
N ALA A 158 7.96 12.54 9.00
CA ALA A 158 6.96 12.96 8.02
C ALA A 158 6.89 11.99 6.83
N MET A 159 8.04 11.57 6.31
CA MET A 159 8.11 10.61 5.21
C MET A 159 7.69 9.21 5.67
N GLY A 160 8.13 8.76 6.84
CA GLY A 160 7.72 7.47 7.40
C GLY A 160 6.22 7.40 7.65
N ALA A 161 5.64 8.43 8.26
CA ALA A 161 4.20 8.52 8.46
C ALA A 161 3.41 8.49 7.14
N ALA A 162 3.95 9.13 6.10
CA ALA A 162 3.37 9.10 4.75
C ALA A 162 3.40 7.69 4.13
N ILE A 163 4.47 6.92 4.34
CA ILE A 163 4.65 5.59 3.77
C ILE A 163 3.76 4.55 4.48
N TRP A 164 3.78 4.54 5.83
CA TRP A 164 3.08 3.52 6.62
C TRP A 164 1.72 3.96 7.18
N SER A 165 1.29 5.19 6.89
CA SER A 165 -0.02 5.73 7.36
C SER A 165 -0.23 5.60 8.86
N CYS A 166 0.83 5.73 9.67
CA CYS A 166 0.81 5.55 11.11
C CYS A 166 1.27 6.81 11.86
N PRO A 167 0.90 6.96 13.16
CA PRO A 167 1.33 8.08 14.00
C PRO A 167 2.86 8.18 14.10
N ILE A 168 3.38 9.40 14.14
CA ILE A 168 4.83 9.70 14.18
C ILE A 168 5.54 8.96 15.32
N ASN A 169 4.94 8.93 16.51
CA ASN A 169 5.57 8.30 17.67
C ASN A 169 5.75 6.79 17.52
N THR A 170 4.83 6.13 16.83
CA THR A 170 4.92 4.68 16.56
C THR A 170 6.13 4.35 15.68
N ILE A 171 6.52 5.26 14.77
CA ILE A 171 7.65 5.05 13.86
C ILE A 171 8.98 5.00 14.61
N LEU A 172 9.11 5.75 15.71
CA LEU A 172 10.35 5.75 16.50
C LEU A 172 10.64 4.40 17.16
N ASP A 173 9.61 3.60 17.41
CA ASP A 173 9.71 2.26 17.99
C ASP A 173 9.99 1.16 16.94
N PHE A 174 9.96 1.50 15.64
CA PHE A 174 10.28 0.55 14.57
C PHE A 174 11.73 0.09 14.70
N PRO A 175 12.03 -1.20 14.40
CA PRO A 175 13.41 -1.65 14.26
C PRO A 175 14.15 -0.82 13.20
N ALA A 176 15.27 -0.21 13.58
CA ALA A 176 16.06 0.64 12.70
C ALA A 176 16.46 -0.10 11.41
N ALA A 177 16.85 -1.36 11.51
CA ALA A 177 17.21 -2.20 10.37
C ALA A 177 16.06 -2.34 9.36
N THR A 178 14.83 -2.54 9.81
CA THR A 178 13.63 -2.66 8.95
C THR A 178 13.35 -1.35 8.23
N TYR A 179 13.38 -0.23 8.96
CA TYR A 179 13.17 1.12 8.40
C TYR A 179 14.22 1.46 7.35
N VAL A 180 15.50 1.28 7.68
CA VAL A 180 16.64 1.57 6.79
C VAL A 180 16.64 0.67 5.56
N ARG A 181 16.30 -0.62 5.71
CA ARG A 181 16.20 -1.56 4.59
C ARG A 181 15.12 -1.13 3.60
N PHE A 182 13.97 -0.69 4.11
CA PHE A 182 12.92 -0.15 3.27
C PHE A 182 13.41 1.09 2.50
N PHE A 183 14.02 2.06 3.20
CA PHE A 183 14.54 3.28 2.57
C PHE A 183 15.61 2.97 1.51
N LYS A 184 16.50 2.01 1.78
CA LYS A 184 17.50 1.53 0.81
C LYS A 184 16.85 0.92 -0.42
N ASN A 185 15.95 -0.03 -0.22
CA ASN A 185 15.29 -0.74 -1.31
C ASN A 185 14.50 0.20 -2.23
N HIS A 186 13.88 1.24 -1.68
CA HIS A 186 13.10 2.23 -2.44
C HIS A 186 13.93 3.42 -2.92
N GLY A 187 15.27 3.37 -2.82
CA GLY A 187 16.16 4.44 -3.28
C GLY A 187 16.01 5.75 -2.50
N LEU A 188 15.38 5.75 -1.32
CA LEU A 188 15.13 6.94 -0.52
C LEU A 188 16.39 7.46 0.20
N LEU A 189 17.43 6.61 0.34
CA LEU A 189 18.76 7.00 0.81
C LEU A 189 19.61 7.61 -0.31
N ASN A 190 19.18 7.55 -1.55
CA ASN A 190 19.93 8.01 -2.70
C ASN A 190 19.48 9.42 -3.14
N ILE A 191 20.46 10.27 -3.52
CA ILE A 191 20.17 11.54 -4.19
C ILE A 191 20.10 11.34 -5.70
N LYS A 192 20.97 10.48 -6.23
CA LYS A 192 21.00 10.04 -7.63
C LYS A 192 20.72 8.54 -7.70
N ASN A 193 20.44 8.03 -8.89
CA ASN A 193 20.11 6.62 -9.10
C ASN A 193 18.94 6.19 -8.21
N ARG A 194 17.80 6.79 -8.43
CA ARG A 194 16.50 6.43 -7.82
C ARG A 194 15.69 5.58 -8.78
N PRO A 195 14.80 4.72 -8.28
CA PRO A 195 13.90 3.97 -9.14
C PRO A 195 13.04 4.94 -9.97
N GLN A 196 12.75 4.55 -11.21
CA GLN A 196 11.74 5.24 -12.00
C GLN A 196 10.35 4.75 -11.56
N TRP A 197 9.49 5.68 -11.24
CA TRP A 197 8.11 5.39 -10.88
C TRP A 197 7.20 5.48 -12.10
N TYR A 198 6.15 4.68 -12.07
CA TYR A 198 5.16 4.55 -13.12
C TYR A 198 3.75 4.53 -12.53
N THR A 199 2.76 4.83 -13.37
CA THR A 199 1.34 4.71 -13.08
C THR A 199 0.63 4.03 -14.25
N VAL A 200 -0.49 3.35 -13.98
CA VAL A 200 -1.28 2.71 -15.02
C VAL A 200 -2.04 3.78 -15.81
N LYS A 201 -1.85 3.83 -17.11
CA LYS A 201 -2.57 4.78 -17.98
C LYS A 201 -4.06 4.43 -18.04
N GLY A 202 -4.91 5.39 -17.71
CA GLY A 202 -6.35 5.18 -17.62
C GLY A 202 -6.83 4.68 -16.24
N GLY A 203 -5.92 4.60 -15.26
CA GLY A 203 -6.16 4.13 -13.90
C GLY A 203 -6.00 2.62 -13.73
N SER A 204 -5.88 2.21 -12.49
CA SER A 204 -5.63 0.80 -12.12
C SER A 204 -6.74 -0.16 -12.56
N ARG A 205 -7.96 0.33 -12.79
CA ARG A 205 -9.05 -0.47 -13.39
C ARG A 205 -8.67 -1.10 -14.74
N GLU A 206 -7.74 -0.49 -15.50
CA GLU A 206 -7.32 -1.02 -16.79
C GLU A 206 -6.58 -2.35 -16.67
N TYR A 207 -5.71 -2.49 -15.69
CA TYR A 207 -5.05 -3.76 -15.48
C TYR A 207 -6.01 -4.83 -14.93
N ILE A 208 -6.96 -4.45 -14.05
CA ILE A 208 -7.99 -5.37 -13.54
C ILE A 208 -8.81 -5.93 -14.71
N ARG A 209 -9.26 -5.08 -15.62
CA ARG A 209 -10.03 -5.47 -16.80
C ARG A 209 -9.27 -6.48 -17.67
N ARG A 210 -7.98 -6.23 -17.92
CA ARG A 210 -7.12 -7.11 -18.72
C ARG A 210 -6.81 -8.42 -18.00
N LEU A 211 -6.47 -8.34 -16.73
CA LEU A 211 -6.14 -9.49 -15.89
C LEU A 211 -7.31 -10.49 -15.80
N THR A 212 -8.54 -9.99 -15.72
CA THR A 212 -9.73 -10.83 -15.54
C THR A 212 -10.41 -11.26 -16.85
N GLN A 213 -9.94 -10.80 -17.99
CA GLN A 213 -10.60 -10.99 -19.29
C GLN A 213 -10.94 -12.46 -19.59
N ASP A 214 -10.03 -13.38 -19.30
CA ASP A 214 -10.18 -14.80 -19.63
C ASP A 214 -11.06 -15.57 -18.63
N PHE A 215 -11.21 -15.06 -17.40
CA PHE A 215 -11.94 -15.76 -16.32
C PHE A 215 -12.97 -14.86 -15.59
N SER A 216 -13.42 -13.77 -16.20
CA SER A 216 -14.42 -12.89 -15.62
C SER A 216 -15.72 -13.62 -15.25
N HIS A 217 -16.10 -14.64 -16.01
CA HIS A 217 -17.26 -15.49 -15.77
C HIS A 217 -17.13 -16.38 -14.51
N GLN A 218 -15.93 -16.56 -13.98
CA GLN A 218 -15.61 -17.31 -12.77
C GLN A 218 -15.56 -16.41 -11.51
N ILE A 219 -15.76 -15.09 -11.66
CA ILE A 219 -15.76 -14.14 -10.56
C ILE A 219 -17.21 -13.91 -10.10
N ARG A 220 -17.44 -14.12 -8.82
CA ARG A 220 -18.73 -13.90 -8.14
C ARG A 220 -18.64 -12.70 -7.21
N ALA A 221 -18.88 -11.50 -7.74
CA ALA A 221 -18.94 -10.27 -6.97
C ALA A 221 -20.26 -10.15 -6.18
N GLY A 222 -20.23 -9.47 -5.03
CA GLY A 222 -21.36 -9.34 -4.12
C GLY A 222 -21.64 -10.60 -3.27
N ILE A 223 -20.74 -11.60 -3.30
CA ILE A 223 -20.86 -12.82 -2.52
C ILE A 223 -19.86 -12.83 -1.37
N SER A 224 -20.35 -12.68 -0.14
CA SER A 224 -19.55 -12.72 1.09
C SER A 224 -19.55 -14.11 1.70
N ILE A 225 -18.40 -14.79 1.68
CA ILE A 225 -18.27 -16.08 2.39
C ILE A 225 -18.26 -15.81 3.90
N LYS A 226 -19.05 -16.57 4.63
CA LYS A 226 -19.20 -16.47 6.09
C LYS A 226 -18.53 -17.61 6.83
N LYS A 227 -18.43 -18.78 6.19
CA LYS A 227 -17.87 -19.96 6.84
C LYS A 227 -17.10 -20.81 5.86
N VAL A 228 -15.97 -21.32 6.34
CA VAL A 228 -15.11 -22.26 5.61
C VAL A 228 -14.90 -23.47 6.50
N ILE A 229 -15.27 -24.64 6.01
CA ILE A 229 -15.20 -25.92 6.73
C ILE A 229 -14.28 -26.83 5.93
N SER A 230 -13.17 -27.24 6.52
CA SER A 230 -12.28 -28.24 5.96
C SER A 230 -12.52 -29.58 6.63
N GLN A 231 -13.04 -30.55 5.89
CA GLN A 231 -13.35 -31.87 6.44
C GLN A 231 -13.23 -32.95 5.37
N ASN A 232 -12.62 -34.09 5.74
CA ASN A 232 -12.46 -35.25 4.85
C ASN A 232 -11.81 -34.94 3.50
N GLY A 233 -10.86 -34.00 3.45
CA GLY A 233 -10.17 -33.60 2.22
C GLY A 233 -11.00 -32.73 1.27
N GLN A 234 -12.17 -32.24 1.73
CA GLN A 234 -13.00 -31.30 0.99
C GLN A 234 -13.16 -29.98 1.75
N ILE A 235 -13.32 -28.89 0.99
CA ILE A 235 -13.61 -27.56 1.52
C ILE A 235 -15.06 -27.22 1.19
N ARG A 236 -15.86 -26.95 2.21
CA ARG A 236 -17.21 -26.42 2.10
C ARG A 236 -17.21 -24.95 2.49
N LEU A 237 -17.69 -24.10 1.59
CA LEU A 237 -17.92 -22.67 1.82
C LEU A 237 -19.41 -22.42 2.02
N VAL A 238 -19.74 -21.53 2.96
CA VAL A 238 -21.11 -21.04 3.17
C VAL A 238 -21.10 -19.52 3.01
N ASP A 239 -21.94 -18.98 2.15
CA ASP A 239 -22.05 -17.55 1.93
C ASP A 239 -23.04 -16.85 2.90
N GLN A 240 -23.24 -15.54 2.70
CA GLN A 240 -24.16 -14.74 3.53
C GLN A 240 -25.62 -15.15 3.45
N ASP A 241 -26.03 -15.83 2.38
CA ASP A 241 -27.40 -16.27 2.14
C ASP A 241 -27.63 -17.75 2.53
N GLY A 242 -26.57 -18.40 3.03
CA GLY A 242 -26.56 -19.80 3.44
C GLY A 242 -26.38 -20.80 2.29
N ALA A 243 -25.99 -20.33 1.10
CA ALA A 243 -25.69 -21.24 -0.01
C ALA A 243 -24.35 -21.95 0.22
N ASP A 244 -24.31 -23.23 -0.14
CA ASP A 244 -23.16 -24.11 0.03
C ASP A 244 -22.41 -24.30 -1.30
N TYR A 245 -21.07 -24.28 -1.22
CA TYR A 245 -20.16 -24.54 -2.35
C TYR A 245 -19.10 -25.55 -1.93
N LEU A 246 -18.77 -26.50 -2.81
CA LEU A 246 -17.78 -27.53 -2.55
C LEU A 246 -16.55 -27.39 -3.46
N PHE A 247 -15.36 -27.40 -2.84
CA PHE A 247 -14.07 -27.26 -3.48
C PHE A 247 -13.07 -28.29 -2.91
N ASP A 248 -11.97 -28.48 -3.63
CA ASP A 248 -10.82 -29.27 -3.15
C ASP A 248 -9.89 -28.44 -2.27
N GLN A 249 -9.76 -27.15 -2.59
CA GLN A 249 -8.83 -26.22 -1.93
C GLN A 249 -9.48 -24.84 -1.83
N VAL A 250 -8.99 -24.01 -0.87
CA VAL A 250 -9.35 -22.59 -0.76
C VAL A 250 -8.13 -21.72 -0.58
N ILE A 251 -8.10 -20.60 -1.29
CA ILE A 251 -7.09 -19.55 -1.15
C ILE A 251 -7.75 -18.33 -0.52
N PHE A 252 -7.34 -17.98 0.69
CA PHE A 252 -7.74 -16.75 1.36
C PHE A 252 -6.87 -15.60 0.84
N ALA A 253 -7.44 -14.73 0.02
CA ALA A 253 -6.85 -13.53 -0.54
C ALA A 253 -7.51 -12.25 0.02
N CYS A 254 -8.23 -12.39 1.13
CA CYS A 254 -8.82 -11.33 1.94
C CYS A 254 -7.89 -10.97 3.12
N HIS A 255 -8.35 -10.08 3.99
CA HIS A 255 -7.59 -9.74 5.19
C HIS A 255 -7.50 -10.94 6.15
N PRO A 256 -6.36 -11.17 6.82
CA PRO A 256 -6.15 -12.29 7.74
C PRO A 256 -7.15 -12.37 8.90
N ASP A 257 -7.55 -11.24 9.47
CA ASP A 257 -8.58 -11.15 10.51
C ASP A 257 -9.95 -11.61 10.00
N GLU A 258 -10.31 -11.29 8.76
CA GLU A 258 -11.50 -11.84 8.11
C GLU A 258 -11.33 -13.34 7.82
N ALA A 259 -10.17 -13.76 7.31
CA ALA A 259 -9.90 -15.14 6.99
C ALA A 259 -10.04 -16.05 8.21
N ILE A 260 -9.40 -15.71 9.35
CA ILE A 260 -9.49 -16.52 10.56
C ILE A 260 -10.91 -16.57 11.13
N GLY A 261 -11.68 -15.48 10.98
CA GLY A 261 -13.08 -15.43 11.40
C GLY A 261 -14.01 -16.32 10.59
N MET A 262 -13.62 -16.68 9.36
CA MET A 262 -14.41 -17.59 8.49
C MET A 262 -14.09 -19.06 8.73
N ILE A 263 -12.87 -19.41 9.15
CA ILE A 263 -12.43 -20.80 9.30
C ILE A 263 -13.08 -21.43 10.53
N GLN A 264 -13.84 -22.50 10.31
CA GLN A 264 -14.37 -23.30 11.42
C GLN A 264 -13.28 -24.21 11.97
N ASP A 265 -13.07 -24.17 13.30
CA ASP A 265 -12.11 -25.01 14.04
C ASP A 265 -10.69 -24.98 13.43
N PRO A 266 -10.06 -23.79 13.32
CA PRO A 266 -8.73 -23.67 12.73
C PRO A 266 -7.69 -24.42 13.60
N GLU A 267 -6.70 -25.03 12.96
CA GLU A 267 -5.54 -25.58 13.67
C GLU A 267 -4.86 -24.48 14.51
N ALA A 268 -4.37 -24.83 15.69
CA ALA A 268 -3.77 -23.89 16.64
C ALA A 268 -2.63 -23.06 16.00
N GLU A 269 -1.82 -23.66 15.15
CA GLU A 269 -0.75 -22.95 14.46
C GLU A 269 -1.29 -21.97 13.41
N THR A 270 -2.27 -22.36 12.62
CA THR A 270 -2.94 -21.48 11.66
C THR A 270 -3.60 -20.29 12.37
N ALA A 271 -4.32 -20.56 13.47
CA ALA A 271 -4.95 -19.51 14.27
C ALA A 271 -3.91 -18.54 14.86
N ALA A 272 -2.78 -19.07 15.38
CA ALA A 272 -1.72 -18.24 15.93
C ALA A 272 -1.01 -17.39 14.89
N VAL A 273 -0.76 -17.92 13.68
CA VAL A 273 -0.06 -17.20 12.62
C VAL A 273 -0.98 -16.15 11.98
N ILE A 274 -2.16 -16.55 11.50
CA ILE A 274 -3.09 -15.66 10.79
C ILE A 274 -3.70 -14.63 11.73
N GLY A 275 -4.03 -14.99 12.97
CA GLY A 275 -4.55 -14.09 13.98
C GLY A 275 -3.56 -13.04 14.51
N SER A 276 -2.26 -13.13 14.13
CA SER A 276 -1.25 -12.14 14.50
C SER A 276 -1.30 -10.86 13.64
N PHE A 277 -1.97 -10.90 12.49
CA PHE A 277 -2.06 -9.74 11.61
C PHE A 277 -3.29 -8.90 11.95
N ARG A 278 -3.06 -7.61 12.10
CA ARG A 278 -4.12 -6.63 12.37
C ARG A 278 -4.20 -5.62 11.24
N TYR A 279 -5.38 -5.06 11.06
CA TYR A 279 -5.65 -4.02 10.08
C TYR A 279 -6.15 -2.75 10.75
N GLN A 280 -5.84 -1.60 10.18
CA GLN A 280 -6.35 -0.31 10.61
C GLN A 280 -7.12 0.36 9.48
N GLU A 281 -8.19 1.05 9.85
CA GLU A 281 -8.97 1.87 8.92
C GLU A 281 -8.20 3.12 8.52
N ASN A 282 -8.26 3.45 7.24
CA ASN A 282 -7.72 4.67 6.68
C ASN A 282 -8.79 5.30 5.78
N LYS A 283 -9.30 6.44 6.22
CA LYS A 283 -10.25 7.22 5.43
C LYS A 283 -9.51 7.95 4.32
N ILE A 284 -9.99 7.82 3.10
CA ILE A 284 -9.55 8.65 1.97
C ILE A 284 -10.68 9.57 1.54
N VAL A 285 -10.32 10.78 1.11
CA VAL A 285 -11.24 11.74 0.52
C VAL A 285 -10.66 12.23 -0.79
N VAL A 286 -11.42 12.11 -1.88
CA VAL A 286 -11.07 12.66 -3.19
C VAL A 286 -11.72 14.02 -3.34
N HIS A 287 -10.93 15.07 -3.59
CA HIS A 287 -11.44 16.44 -3.55
C HIS A 287 -10.61 17.43 -4.39
N GLY A 288 -11.18 18.61 -4.67
CA GLY A 288 -10.51 19.72 -5.33
C GLY A 288 -10.08 20.87 -4.41
N ASP A 289 -10.09 20.69 -3.08
CA ASP A 289 -9.75 21.73 -2.11
C ASP A 289 -8.24 21.94 -2.00
N THR A 290 -7.72 22.96 -2.67
CA THR A 290 -6.30 23.29 -2.70
C THR A 290 -5.74 23.81 -1.37
N SER A 291 -6.57 24.05 -0.34
CA SER A 291 -6.10 24.41 0.98
C SER A 291 -5.31 23.26 1.65
N PHE A 292 -5.42 22.03 1.12
CA PHE A 292 -4.62 20.86 1.48
C PHE A 292 -3.25 20.80 0.79
N MET A 293 -2.92 21.80 -0.01
CA MET A 293 -1.61 21.94 -0.65
C MET A 293 -0.77 23.04 0.04
N PRO A 294 0.56 23.06 -0.17
CA PRO A 294 1.37 24.22 0.22
C PRO A 294 0.82 25.51 -0.41
N ARG A 295 0.92 26.61 0.32
CA ARG A 295 0.48 27.93 -0.20
C ARG A 295 1.31 28.39 -1.40
N ARG A 296 2.60 28.00 -1.39
CA ARG A 296 3.50 28.29 -2.50
C ARG A 296 3.39 27.21 -3.56
N ARG A 297 2.96 27.58 -4.75
CA ARG A 297 2.86 26.64 -5.87
C ARG A 297 4.20 25.92 -6.17
N ALA A 298 5.32 26.61 -5.99
CA ALA A 298 6.65 26.03 -6.14
C ALA A 298 6.99 24.93 -5.09
N CYS A 299 6.19 24.78 -4.03
CA CYS A 299 6.29 23.69 -3.07
C CYS A 299 5.30 22.55 -3.34
N TRP A 300 4.45 22.65 -4.37
CA TRP A 300 3.55 21.59 -4.75
C TRP A 300 4.35 20.39 -5.24
N ALA A 301 3.95 19.21 -4.79
CA ALA A 301 4.59 17.95 -5.08
C ALA A 301 3.53 16.85 -5.16
N SER A 302 3.88 15.70 -5.69
CA SER A 302 2.98 14.56 -5.83
C SER A 302 2.46 14.07 -4.49
N TRP A 303 3.32 14.05 -3.47
CA TRP A 303 3.00 13.67 -2.09
C TRP A 303 3.20 14.87 -1.18
N ILE A 304 2.18 15.26 -0.46
CA ILE A 304 2.22 16.39 0.48
C ILE A 304 1.91 15.92 1.89
N TYR A 305 2.90 16.04 2.75
CA TYR A 305 2.71 15.91 4.19
C TYR A 305 2.19 17.23 4.77
N LEU A 306 1.04 17.16 5.41
CA LEU A 306 0.38 18.30 6.05
C LEU A 306 0.32 18.11 7.57
N ASN A 307 0.77 19.12 8.30
CA ASN A 307 0.53 19.26 9.72
C ASN A 307 0.15 20.71 10.03
N ASP A 308 -1.13 20.96 10.26
CA ASP A 308 -1.63 22.31 10.55
C ASP A 308 -1.43 22.70 12.04
N THR A 309 -1.13 21.74 12.93
CA THR A 309 -0.91 21.93 14.37
C THR A 309 0.48 21.47 14.81
N PRO A 310 1.55 22.23 14.51
CA PRO A 310 2.94 21.77 14.63
C PRO A 310 3.42 21.43 16.07
N ARG A 311 2.63 21.74 17.08
CA ARG A 311 2.96 21.50 18.51
C ARG A 311 2.18 20.33 19.14
N ASP A 312 1.27 19.72 18.40
CA ASP A 312 0.46 18.61 18.89
C ASP A 312 1.03 17.30 18.34
N ASP A 313 1.76 16.57 19.19
CA ASP A 313 2.32 15.24 18.85
C ASP A 313 1.23 14.16 18.63
N LYS A 314 -0.03 14.49 18.98
CA LYS A 314 -1.21 13.63 18.75
C LYS A 314 -1.98 14.00 17.49
N SER A 315 -1.54 15.06 16.76
CA SER A 315 -2.23 15.47 15.54
C SER A 315 -2.19 14.35 14.50
N SER A 316 -3.35 14.05 13.94
CA SER A 316 -3.46 13.14 12.82
C SER A 316 -2.65 13.67 11.64
N VAL A 317 -1.80 12.83 11.10
CA VAL A 317 -1.05 13.12 9.88
C VAL A 317 -2.04 13.12 8.72
N SER A 318 -2.13 14.23 7.98
CA SER A 318 -2.80 14.28 6.70
C SER A 318 -1.78 14.16 5.58
N LEU A 319 -2.00 13.19 4.71
CA LEU A 319 -1.21 13.01 3.51
C LEU A 319 -2.09 13.27 2.29
N SER A 320 -1.71 14.23 1.47
CA SER A 320 -2.42 14.54 0.23
C SER A 320 -1.58 14.13 -0.98
N TYR A 321 -2.21 13.40 -1.88
CA TYR A 321 -1.65 13.04 -3.18
C TYR A 321 -2.20 13.99 -4.24
N TRP A 322 -1.32 14.66 -4.97
CA TRP A 322 -1.72 15.51 -6.10
C TRP A 322 -1.80 14.66 -7.37
N MET A 323 -3.01 14.23 -7.69
CA MET A 323 -3.26 13.22 -8.72
C MET A 323 -2.94 13.73 -10.13
N ASN A 324 -3.10 15.04 -10.40
CA ASN A 324 -2.70 15.62 -11.69
C ASN A 324 -1.23 15.36 -12.03
N ASN A 325 -0.36 15.33 -11.01
CA ASN A 325 1.06 15.09 -11.20
C ASN A 325 1.41 13.59 -11.13
N LEU A 326 0.74 12.84 -10.24
CA LEU A 326 0.97 11.40 -10.07
C LEU A 326 0.49 10.57 -11.26
N GLN A 327 -0.71 10.89 -11.80
CA GLN A 327 -1.33 10.14 -12.89
C GLN A 327 -1.35 10.91 -14.21
N SER A 328 -0.60 12.02 -14.33
CA SER A 328 -0.57 12.86 -15.53
C SER A 328 -1.98 13.17 -16.07
N LEU A 329 -2.92 13.51 -15.16
CA LEU A 329 -4.32 13.68 -15.52
C LEU A 329 -4.50 14.82 -16.56
N PRO A 330 -5.29 14.61 -17.60
CA PRO A 330 -5.49 15.60 -18.67
C PRO A 330 -6.49 16.69 -18.25
N THR A 331 -6.24 17.36 -17.11
CA THR A 331 -7.09 18.43 -16.56
C THR A 331 -6.24 19.46 -15.80
N SER A 332 -6.66 20.73 -15.87
CA SER A 332 -6.10 21.82 -15.07
C SER A 332 -6.72 21.94 -13.69
N THR A 333 -7.91 21.36 -13.49
CA THR A 333 -8.61 21.31 -12.20
C THR A 333 -7.78 20.46 -11.22
N PRO A 334 -7.35 21.01 -10.05
CA PRO A 334 -6.63 20.24 -9.07
C PRO A 334 -7.47 19.10 -8.49
N ILE A 335 -6.95 17.88 -8.52
CA ILE A 335 -7.57 16.71 -7.94
C ILE A 335 -6.59 16.12 -6.91
N LEU A 336 -7.08 16.00 -5.69
CA LEU A 336 -6.32 15.52 -4.54
C LEU A 336 -6.99 14.26 -3.98
N VAL A 337 -6.18 13.32 -3.55
CA VAL A 337 -6.61 12.22 -2.67
C VAL A 337 -5.94 12.45 -1.32
N THR A 338 -6.72 12.72 -0.29
CA THR A 338 -6.19 12.95 1.06
C THR A 338 -6.50 11.77 1.97
N LEU A 339 -5.45 11.22 2.57
CA LEU A 339 -5.50 10.14 3.54
C LEU A 339 -5.62 10.72 4.94
N ASN A 340 -6.57 10.21 5.72
CA ASN A 340 -6.82 10.58 7.12
C ASN A 340 -6.81 12.11 7.33
N PRO A 341 -7.68 12.86 6.64
CA PRO A 341 -7.66 14.30 6.72
C PRO A 341 -7.91 14.77 8.16
N GLY A 342 -7.02 15.58 8.71
CA GLY A 342 -7.17 16.18 10.06
C GLY A 342 -8.33 17.17 10.15
N ARG A 343 -8.82 17.65 9.01
CA ARG A 343 -10.06 18.40 8.81
C ARG A 343 -10.69 17.95 7.50
N MET A 344 -12.00 18.03 7.39
CA MET A 344 -12.66 17.69 6.12
C MET A 344 -12.42 18.81 5.07
N PRO A 345 -12.24 18.44 3.78
CA PRO A 345 -12.28 19.38 2.68
C PRO A 345 -13.64 20.08 2.59
N GLU A 346 -13.69 21.21 1.89
CA GLU A 346 -14.95 21.89 1.58
C GLU A 346 -15.90 20.93 0.87
N SER A 347 -17.10 20.72 1.42
CA SER A 347 -18.05 19.70 0.96
C SER A 347 -18.44 19.83 -0.52
N SER A 348 -18.51 21.08 -1.01
CA SER A 348 -18.79 21.38 -2.43
C SER A 348 -17.67 20.92 -3.39
N ARG A 349 -16.49 20.59 -2.86
CA ARG A 349 -15.31 20.14 -3.61
C ARG A 349 -14.96 18.68 -3.39
N VAL A 350 -15.76 17.94 -2.64
CA VAL A 350 -15.58 16.51 -2.41
C VAL A 350 -16.21 15.74 -3.57
N TYR A 351 -15.43 14.84 -4.17
CA TYR A 351 -15.88 13.96 -5.24
C TYR A 351 -16.25 12.57 -4.73
N ASP A 352 -15.49 12.06 -3.73
CA ASP A 352 -15.67 10.71 -3.20
C ASP A 352 -15.05 10.56 -1.81
N GLU A 353 -15.60 9.64 -1.02
CA GLU A 353 -15.06 9.21 0.27
C GLU A 353 -15.04 7.67 0.31
N HIS A 354 -13.96 7.10 0.84
CA HIS A 354 -13.85 5.66 0.99
C HIS A 354 -12.99 5.31 2.21
N ILE A 355 -13.18 4.11 2.75
CA ILE A 355 -12.36 3.56 3.84
C ILE A 355 -11.59 2.36 3.30
N PHE A 356 -10.26 2.46 3.33
CA PHE A 356 -9.38 1.33 3.11
C PHE A 356 -8.86 0.80 4.44
N HIS A 357 -8.52 -0.48 4.47
CA HIS A 357 -7.90 -1.12 5.62
C HIS A 357 -6.46 -1.49 5.25
N HIS A 358 -5.49 -1.02 6.03
CA HIS A 358 -4.08 -1.31 5.81
C HIS A 358 -3.51 -2.19 6.93
N PRO A 359 -2.59 -3.14 6.61
CA PRO A 359 -1.98 -3.98 7.62
C PRO A 359 -1.10 -3.17 8.56
N VAL A 360 -1.10 -3.55 9.83
CA VAL A 360 -0.22 -2.99 10.87
C VAL A 360 0.98 -3.92 11.02
N PHE A 361 2.18 -3.40 10.78
CA PHE A 361 3.43 -4.16 10.86
C PHE A 361 4.11 -3.99 12.23
N ASP A 362 3.48 -4.55 13.25
CA ASP A 362 4.08 -4.66 14.58
C ASP A 362 5.00 -5.90 14.69
N GLU A 363 5.62 -6.07 15.86
CA GLU A 363 6.53 -7.18 16.12
C GLU A 363 5.85 -8.54 15.96
N SER A 364 4.56 -8.67 16.31
CA SER A 364 3.82 -9.92 16.18
C SER A 364 3.58 -10.28 14.71
N ALA A 365 3.20 -9.29 13.89
CA ALA A 365 3.03 -9.46 12.45
C ALA A 365 4.34 -9.86 11.76
N ILE A 366 5.46 -9.20 12.11
CA ILE A 366 6.78 -9.49 11.54
C ILE A 366 7.21 -10.93 11.91
N ARG A 367 6.99 -11.37 13.15
CA ARG A 367 7.27 -12.77 13.56
C ARG A 367 6.37 -13.78 12.85
N ALA A 368 5.11 -13.44 12.64
CA ALA A 368 4.15 -14.30 11.94
C ALA A 368 4.50 -14.47 10.45
N GLN A 369 5.02 -13.42 9.78
CA GLN A 369 5.46 -13.52 8.38
C GLN A 369 6.44 -14.69 8.14
N ALA A 370 7.39 -14.90 9.04
CA ALA A 370 8.36 -15.99 8.92
C ALA A 370 7.74 -17.40 9.05
N ARG A 371 6.51 -17.50 9.59
CA ARG A 371 5.81 -18.76 9.85
C ARG A 371 4.73 -19.10 8.82
N ILE A 372 4.39 -18.16 7.93
CA ILE A 372 3.31 -18.36 6.94
C ILE A 372 3.57 -19.58 6.06
N ASP A 373 4.80 -19.80 5.65
CA ASP A 373 5.17 -20.93 4.80
C ASP A 373 4.85 -22.29 5.43
N ALA A 374 4.90 -22.38 6.75
CA ALA A 374 4.64 -23.62 7.49
C ALA A 374 3.16 -24.03 7.52
N ILE A 375 2.25 -23.08 7.31
CA ILE A 375 0.79 -23.32 7.32
C ILE A 375 0.18 -23.43 5.93
N GLN A 376 0.93 -23.12 4.87
CA GLN A 376 0.43 -23.15 3.50
C GLN A 376 0.03 -24.57 3.06
N GLY A 377 -1.19 -24.70 2.53
CA GLY A 377 -1.73 -25.94 2.01
C GLY A 377 -2.22 -26.94 3.05
N ARG A 378 -2.03 -26.69 4.35
CA ARG A 378 -2.55 -27.56 5.40
C ARG A 378 -4.07 -27.62 5.34
N ASN A 379 -4.61 -28.82 5.36
CA ASN A 379 -6.05 -29.08 5.25
C ASN A 379 -6.71 -28.39 4.05
N GLY A 380 -5.97 -28.16 2.96
CA GLY A 380 -6.48 -27.49 1.76
C GLY A 380 -6.62 -25.96 1.89
N LEU A 381 -6.05 -25.35 2.95
CA LEU A 381 -6.14 -23.91 3.20
C LEU A 381 -4.84 -23.21 2.76
N TRP A 382 -4.97 -22.17 1.95
CA TRP A 382 -3.87 -21.35 1.45
C TRP A 382 -4.12 -19.88 1.76
N PHE A 383 -3.07 -19.12 1.98
CA PHE A 383 -3.17 -17.72 2.37
C PHE A 383 -2.26 -16.86 1.48
N CYS A 384 -2.82 -15.85 0.81
CA CYS A 384 -2.06 -14.84 0.09
C CYS A 384 -2.51 -13.43 0.45
N GLY A 385 -1.60 -12.48 0.33
CA GLY A 385 -1.88 -11.08 0.67
C GLY A 385 -0.60 -10.29 0.87
N ALA A 386 -0.71 -8.98 0.71
CA ALA A 386 0.41 -8.07 0.86
C ALA A 386 0.99 -8.04 2.30
N TYR A 387 0.21 -8.45 3.30
CA TYR A 387 0.62 -8.56 4.70
C TYR A 387 1.79 -9.54 4.94
N GLN A 388 2.07 -10.40 3.95
CA GLN A 388 3.16 -11.37 4.05
C GLN A 388 4.55 -10.74 3.91
N ARG A 389 4.64 -9.45 3.47
CA ARG A 389 5.88 -8.69 3.37
C ARG A 389 5.68 -7.25 3.84
N TYR A 390 5.75 -6.26 2.95
CA TYR A 390 5.74 -4.83 3.30
C TYR A 390 4.38 -4.14 3.09
N GLY A 391 3.37 -4.84 2.57
CA GLY A 391 2.02 -4.31 2.38
C GLY A 391 1.77 -3.65 1.03
N PHE A 392 2.68 -3.77 0.08
CA PHE A 392 2.55 -3.17 -1.25
C PHE A 392 1.90 -4.11 -2.28
N HIS A 393 1.52 -3.55 -3.40
CA HIS A 393 0.85 -4.27 -4.48
C HIS A 393 1.69 -5.45 -5.01
N GLU A 394 2.99 -5.24 -5.17
CA GLU A 394 3.95 -6.29 -5.50
C GLU A 394 3.91 -7.44 -4.50
N ASP A 395 3.83 -7.14 -3.20
CA ASP A 395 3.84 -8.18 -2.16
C ASP A 395 2.57 -9.05 -2.23
N GLY A 396 1.45 -8.44 -2.60
CA GLY A 396 0.22 -9.16 -2.87
C GLY A 396 0.35 -10.14 -4.03
N LEU A 397 0.89 -9.69 -5.17
CA LEU A 397 1.14 -10.53 -6.34
C LEU A 397 2.22 -11.57 -6.08
N TRP A 398 3.32 -11.19 -5.42
CA TRP A 398 4.38 -12.12 -5.01
C TRP A 398 3.83 -13.29 -4.18
N SER A 399 2.90 -13.03 -3.25
CA SER A 399 2.30 -14.09 -2.44
C SER A 399 1.47 -15.06 -3.29
N ALA A 400 0.76 -14.56 -4.31
CA ALA A 400 0.04 -15.38 -5.27
C ALA A 400 0.98 -16.24 -6.13
N VAL A 401 2.10 -15.66 -6.60
CA VAL A 401 3.16 -16.39 -7.32
C VAL A 401 3.73 -17.52 -6.47
N ASN A 402 3.95 -17.29 -5.18
CA ASN A 402 4.46 -18.33 -4.27
C ASN A 402 3.46 -19.49 -4.11
N ILE A 403 2.17 -19.21 -3.99
CA ILE A 403 1.13 -20.25 -3.94
C ILE A 403 1.12 -21.05 -5.25
N ALA A 404 1.11 -20.37 -6.39
CA ALA A 404 1.11 -21.03 -7.69
C ALA A 404 2.33 -21.98 -7.86
N ARG A 405 3.54 -21.54 -7.46
CA ARG A 405 4.74 -22.39 -7.43
C ARG A 405 4.59 -23.60 -6.53
N LYS A 406 4.05 -23.42 -5.31
CA LYS A 406 3.81 -24.52 -4.36
C LYS A 406 2.76 -25.51 -4.88
N MET A 407 1.82 -25.06 -5.69
CA MET A 407 0.84 -25.91 -6.39
C MET A 407 1.39 -26.54 -7.69
N GLY A 408 2.67 -26.36 -8.00
CA GLY A 408 3.33 -26.94 -9.17
C GLY A 408 3.01 -26.24 -10.51
N VAL A 409 2.50 -25.01 -10.45
CA VAL A 409 2.17 -24.22 -11.67
C VAL A 409 3.38 -23.39 -12.07
N ALA A 410 3.75 -23.49 -13.36
CA ALA A 410 4.83 -22.68 -13.93
C ALA A 410 4.43 -21.20 -14.00
N ILE A 411 5.35 -20.33 -13.62
CA ILE A 411 5.15 -18.88 -13.71
C ILE A 411 5.62 -18.40 -15.08
N PRO A 412 4.80 -17.68 -15.86
CA PRO A 412 5.13 -17.33 -17.24
C PRO A 412 6.40 -16.48 -17.42
N TRP A 413 6.89 -15.83 -16.36
CA TRP A 413 8.05 -14.94 -16.39
C TRP A 413 9.21 -15.39 -15.49
N SER A 414 9.28 -16.65 -15.09
CA SER A 414 10.35 -17.18 -14.22
C SER A 414 11.09 -18.35 -14.83
#